data_df8d6638f4c34c9d7657646f3ea0b99a
#
_entry.id   df8d6638f4c34c9d7657646f3ea0b99a
#
_cell.length_a   1.000
_cell.length_b   1.000
_cell.length_c   1.000
_cell.angle_alpha   90.00
_cell.angle_beta   90.00
_cell.angle_gamma   90.00
#
_symmetry.space_group_name_H-M   'P 1'
#
loop_
_entity.id
_entity.type
_entity.pdbx_description
1 polymer ?
#
loop_
_entity_poly.entity_id
_entity_poly.type
_entity_poly.pdbx_seq_one_letter_code
_entity_poly.pdbx_strand_id
1 'polypeptide(L)'
;MLGDIPQIQAPDRKSKPVLVLGENSSFAVKESYNTIRANLLFTGKGERCPVYAVTSADKDEGKTLNSVNIAISYAQLGKKVLLIDGDMRNMSVASLLKLRGRLGLSQYLAGLRETPQIVEYRQNLDVLVGGENPPNPSELLGGERMKELLTTLRSRYDCIIIDLPPVGIVTDALLLSHEVTAYLLVVRAGVSHMSREKAAVTLLEQVDADICGILFNGLPPKSKDCNYRLQQYWQEYKQQNGEAV
;
A
#
# COMPACT_ATOMS: atom_id res chain seq x y z
N MET A 1 6.01 -11.43 -9.60
CA MET A 1 5.50 -11.51 -8.22
C MET A 1 6.38 -10.65 -7.34
N LEU A 2 5.80 -9.72 -6.57
CA LEU A 2 6.54 -8.80 -5.70
C LEU A 2 6.85 -9.39 -4.34
N GLY A 3 5.95 -10.19 -3.80
CA GLY A 3 6.14 -10.86 -2.53
C GLY A 3 4.85 -11.42 -1.95
N ASP A 4 5.04 -12.19 -0.89
CA ASP A 4 4.01 -12.92 -0.19
C ASP A 4 3.91 -12.41 1.24
N ILE A 5 2.68 -12.18 1.70
CA ILE A 5 2.43 -11.78 3.08
C ILE A 5 1.67 -12.89 3.78
N PRO A 6 2.21 -13.42 4.87
CA PRO A 6 1.55 -14.44 5.65
C PRO A 6 0.28 -13.91 6.29
N GLN A 7 -0.68 -14.78 6.53
CA GLN A 7 -1.89 -14.44 7.29
C GLN A 7 -1.48 -13.99 8.69
N ILE A 8 -1.81 -12.74 9.02
CA ILE A 8 -1.56 -12.18 10.35
C ILE A 8 -2.62 -12.71 11.30
N GLN A 9 -2.19 -13.55 12.25
CA GLN A 9 -3.09 -14.11 13.27
C GLN A 9 -3.21 -13.16 14.45
N ALA A 10 -4.40 -13.12 15.06
CA ALA A 10 -4.56 -12.46 16.34
C ALA A 10 -3.86 -13.26 17.44
N PRO A 11 -3.28 -12.60 18.47
CA PRO A 11 -2.61 -13.28 19.59
C PRO A 11 -3.53 -14.26 20.33
N ASP A 12 -4.82 -13.94 20.39
CA ASP A 12 -5.86 -14.80 20.92
C ASP A 12 -7.18 -14.61 20.14
N ARG A 13 -8.18 -15.48 20.38
CA ARG A 13 -9.48 -15.43 19.69
C ARG A 13 -10.29 -14.14 19.96
N LYS A 14 -9.97 -13.38 20.99
CA LYS A 14 -10.68 -12.14 21.39
C LYS A 14 -9.96 -10.88 20.91
N SER A 15 -8.66 -10.99 20.59
CA SER A 15 -7.83 -9.87 20.14
C SER A 15 -7.97 -9.66 18.63
N LYS A 16 -7.87 -8.41 18.20
CA LYS A 16 -7.69 -8.11 16.78
C LYS A 16 -6.21 -8.30 16.41
N PRO A 17 -5.89 -8.84 15.22
CA PRO A 17 -4.49 -8.94 14.79
C PRO A 17 -3.86 -7.55 14.71
N VAL A 18 -2.58 -7.47 15.09
CA VAL A 18 -1.78 -6.24 14.89
C VAL A 18 -1.43 -6.17 13.42
N LEU A 19 -2.17 -5.33 12.69
CA LEU A 19 -2.10 -5.27 11.24
C LEU A 19 -0.99 -4.34 10.74
N VAL A 20 -0.69 -3.28 11.49
CA VAL A 20 0.30 -2.26 11.09
C VAL A 20 1.69 -2.66 11.58
N LEU A 21 2.69 -2.56 10.69
CA LEU A 21 4.08 -2.85 11.01
C LEU A 21 4.59 -2.04 12.21
N GLY A 22 5.22 -2.72 13.15
CA GLY A 22 5.76 -2.15 14.38
C GLY A 22 6.65 -3.13 15.10
N GLU A 23 7.07 -2.77 16.33
CA GLU A 23 7.96 -3.60 17.15
C GLU A 23 7.38 -5.00 17.39
N ASN A 24 6.07 -5.09 17.64
CA ASN A 24 5.35 -6.33 17.95
C ASN A 24 4.97 -7.16 16.69
N SER A 25 5.36 -6.74 15.49
CA SER A 25 5.13 -7.54 14.29
C SER A 25 6.06 -8.74 14.26
N SER A 26 5.52 -9.90 13.83
CA SER A 26 6.35 -11.10 13.71
C SER A 26 7.48 -10.89 12.69
N PHE A 27 8.59 -11.62 12.89
CA PHE A 27 9.73 -11.58 11.98
C PHE A 27 9.30 -11.88 10.53
N ALA A 28 8.48 -12.91 10.32
CA ALA A 28 8.03 -13.30 8.99
C ALA A 28 7.27 -12.17 8.27
N VAL A 29 6.43 -11.43 8.99
CA VAL A 29 5.72 -10.27 8.43
C VAL A 29 6.69 -9.14 8.09
N LYS A 30 7.65 -8.84 8.98
CA LYS A 30 8.68 -7.81 8.72
C LYS A 30 9.50 -8.15 7.48
N GLU A 31 9.98 -9.40 7.37
CA GLU A 31 10.77 -9.85 6.21
C GLU A 31 9.97 -9.88 4.91
N SER A 32 8.69 -10.19 4.95
CA SER A 32 7.82 -10.09 3.78
C SER A 32 7.79 -8.66 3.22
N TYR A 33 7.58 -7.65 4.08
CA TYR A 33 7.59 -6.25 3.63
C TYR A 33 9.00 -5.75 3.25
N ASN A 34 10.07 -6.26 3.88
CA ASN A 34 11.45 -5.98 3.46
C ASN A 34 11.73 -6.51 2.05
N THR A 35 11.25 -7.71 1.73
CA THR A 35 11.37 -8.32 0.40
C THR A 35 10.58 -7.51 -0.65
N ILE A 36 9.33 -7.15 -0.34
CA ILE A 36 8.50 -6.33 -1.22
C ILE A 36 9.18 -4.99 -1.50
N ARG A 37 9.64 -4.31 -0.47
CA ARG A 37 10.39 -3.04 -0.61
C ARG A 37 11.63 -3.20 -1.47
N ALA A 38 12.43 -4.25 -1.26
CA ALA A 38 13.62 -4.51 -2.06
C ALA A 38 13.25 -4.66 -3.55
N ASN A 39 12.21 -5.43 -3.86
CA ASN A 39 11.73 -5.60 -5.24
C ASN A 39 11.23 -4.28 -5.85
N LEU A 40 10.51 -3.45 -5.08
CA LEU A 40 10.05 -2.14 -5.53
C LEU A 40 11.21 -1.16 -5.79
N LEU A 41 12.28 -1.20 -4.98
CA LEU A 41 13.47 -0.39 -5.23
C LEU A 41 14.13 -0.71 -6.57
N PHE A 42 14.03 -1.95 -7.05
CA PHE A 42 14.51 -2.32 -8.39
C PHE A 42 13.57 -1.85 -9.50
N THR A 43 12.25 -1.84 -9.26
CA THR A 43 11.26 -1.38 -10.25
C THR A 43 11.33 0.12 -10.46
N GLY A 44 11.45 0.91 -9.39
CA GLY A 44 11.59 2.37 -9.45
C GLY A 44 13.01 2.87 -9.77
N LYS A 45 13.90 1.99 -10.26
CA LYS A 45 15.29 2.33 -10.54
C LYS A 45 15.39 3.39 -11.64
N GLY A 46 15.98 4.51 -11.28
CA GLY A 46 16.15 5.66 -12.18
C GLY A 46 15.26 6.84 -11.85
N GLU A 47 14.19 6.65 -11.09
CA GLU A 47 13.37 7.77 -10.61
C GLU A 47 13.86 8.28 -9.24
N ARG A 48 13.94 9.60 -9.11
CA ARG A 48 14.28 10.23 -7.83
C ARG A 48 13.24 9.99 -6.75
N CYS A 49 11.96 9.99 -7.15
CA CYS A 49 10.82 9.75 -6.28
C CYS A 49 9.76 8.92 -7.02
N PRO A 50 9.86 7.58 -6.97
CA PRO A 50 8.84 6.74 -7.56
C PRO A 50 7.50 6.91 -6.84
N VAL A 51 6.42 6.87 -7.62
CA VAL A 51 5.03 6.91 -7.13
C VAL A 51 4.40 5.56 -7.40
N TYR A 52 4.11 4.81 -6.36
CA TYR A 52 3.47 3.49 -6.48
C TYR A 52 2.00 3.57 -6.12
N ALA A 53 1.15 3.15 -7.04
CA ALA A 53 -0.28 3.01 -6.82
C ALA A 53 -0.61 1.58 -6.37
N VAL A 54 -1.28 1.43 -5.25
CA VAL A 54 -1.71 0.14 -4.73
C VAL A 54 -3.20 -0.02 -4.94
N THR A 55 -3.60 -1.04 -5.68
CA THR A 55 -5.01 -1.36 -5.97
C THR A 55 -5.26 -2.86 -5.86
N SER A 56 -6.48 -3.28 -6.11
CA SER A 56 -6.90 -4.69 -6.13
C SER A 56 -8.04 -4.88 -7.13
N ALA A 57 -8.37 -6.13 -7.47
CA ALA A 57 -9.50 -6.41 -8.34
C ALA A 57 -10.85 -6.18 -7.62
N ASP A 58 -10.92 -6.50 -6.31
CA ASP A 58 -12.14 -6.43 -5.53
C ASP A 58 -11.90 -5.79 -4.15
N LYS A 59 -12.98 -5.64 -3.38
CA LYS A 59 -12.93 -5.18 -1.97
C LYS A 59 -12.29 -6.23 -1.07
N ASP A 60 -11.81 -5.78 0.08
CA ASP A 60 -11.33 -6.64 1.18
C ASP A 60 -10.12 -7.53 0.84
N GLU A 61 -9.39 -7.22 -0.23
CA GLU A 61 -8.16 -7.93 -0.61
C GLU A 61 -6.93 -7.44 0.17
N GLY A 62 -7.07 -6.35 0.92
CA GLY A 62 -6.04 -5.84 1.84
C GLY A 62 -5.17 -4.75 1.26
N LYS A 63 -5.57 -4.08 0.17
CA LYS A 63 -4.83 -2.98 -0.46
C LYS A 63 -4.37 -1.91 0.54
N THR A 64 -5.28 -1.35 1.33
CA THR A 64 -4.98 -0.28 2.31
C THR A 64 -3.98 -0.73 3.37
N LEU A 65 -4.14 -1.95 3.90
CA LEU A 65 -3.19 -2.50 4.87
C LEU A 65 -1.79 -2.60 4.26
N ASN A 66 -1.71 -3.07 3.03
CA ASN A 66 -0.45 -3.24 2.34
C ASN A 66 0.17 -1.89 1.95
N SER A 67 -0.62 -0.91 1.51
CA SER A 67 -0.17 0.47 1.25
C SER A 67 0.50 1.08 2.47
N VAL A 68 -0.17 0.99 3.64
CA VAL A 68 0.36 1.48 4.92
C VAL A 68 1.67 0.78 5.29
N ASN A 69 1.71 -0.55 5.22
CA ASN A 69 2.88 -1.31 5.65
C ASN A 69 4.08 -1.17 4.70
N ILE A 70 3.85 -1.03 3.40
CA ILE A 70 4.90 -0.70 2.43
C ILE A 70 5.48 0.68 2.77
N ALA A 71 4.64 1.70 3.00
CA ALA A 71 5.08 3.03 3.37
C ALA A 71 5.92 3.02 4.66
N ILE A 72 5.49 2.29 5.69
CA ILE A 72 6.24 2.12 6.93
C ILE A 72 7.59 1.44 6.67
N SER A 73 7.63 0.39 5.85
CA SER A 73 8.86 -0.33 5.52
C SER A 73 9.89 0.56 4.81
N TYR A 74 9.45 1.45 3.92
CA TYR A 74 10.33 2.46 3.30
C TYR A 74 10.83 3.50 4.31
N ALA A 75 9.96 4.00 5.18
CA ALA A 75 10.32 4.96 6.22
C ALA A 75 11.35 4.37 7.21
N GLN A 76 11.25 3.09 7.54
CA GLN A 76 12.23 2.38 8.38
C GLN A 76 13.62 2.28 7.73
N LEU A 77 13.72 2.38 6.40
CA LEU A 77 15.00 2.48 5.68
C LEU A 77 15.60 3.90 5.71
N GLY A 78 14.95 4.84 6.39
CA GLY A 78 15.36 6.25 6.44
C GLY A 78 14.91 7.08 5.23
N LYS A 79 14.05 6.52 4.35
CA LYS A 79 13.48 7.24 3.20
C LYS A 79 12.32 8.12 3.65
N LYS A 80 12.29 9.36 3.17
CA LYS A 80 11.16 10.26 3.39
C LYS A 80 9.99 9.87 2.51
N VAL A 81 8.91 9.35 3.10
CA VAL A 81 7.78 8.72 2.41
C VAL A 81 6.50 9.51 2.64
N LEU A 82 5.70 9.61 1.59
CA LEU A 82 4.32 10.08 1.70
C LEU A 82 3.35 8.94 1.37
N LEU A 83 2.40 8.68 2.25
CA LEU A 83 1.25 7.85 1.99
C LEU A 83 0.04 8.74 1.69
N ILE A 84 -0.58 8.54 0.53
CA ILE A 84 -1.79 9.26 0.09
C ILE A 84 -2.97 8.28 0.10
N ASP A 85 -4.05 8.63 0.79
CA ASP A 85 -5.33 7.91 0.71
C ASP A 85 -6.12 8.45 -0.50
N GLY A 86 -6.03 7.76 -1.63
CA GLY A 86 -6.76 8.05 -2.85
C GLY A 86 -8.14 7.37 -2.91
N ASP A 87 -8.46 6.44 -1.98
CA ASP A 87 -9.80 5.86 -1.85
C ASP A 87 -10.73 6.81 -1.07
N MET A 88 -11.04 7.96 -1.68
CA MET A 88 -11.92 8.96 -1.09
C MET A 88 -13.35 8.45 -0.85
N ARG A 89 -13.70 7.24 -1.33
CA ARG A 89 -15.00 6.60 -1.11
C ARG A 89 -15.06 5.87 0.23
N ASN A 90 -13.92 5.35 0.72
CA ASN A 90 -13.90 4.47 1.90
C ASN A 90 -12.90 4.88 2.99
N MET A 91 -12.13 5.94 2.84
CA MET A 91 -11.24 6.57 3.86
C MET A 91 -10.58 5.59 4.85
N SER A 92 -10.11 4.46 4.34
CA SER A 92 -9.63 3.34 5.15
C SER A 92 -8.30 3.64 5.84
N VAL A 93 -7.42 4.43 5.22
CA VAL A 93 -6.14 4.85 5.81
C VAL A 93 -6.36 5.64 7.09
N ALA A 94 -7.26 6.65 7.05
CA ALA A 94 -7.57 7.47 8.21
C ALA A 94 -8.12 6.64 9.38
N SER A 95 -8.94 5.63 9.08
CA SER A 95 -9.46 4.70 10.09
C SER A 95 -8.38 3.80 10.67
N LEU A 96 -7.53 3.22 9.82
CA LEU A 96 -6.46 2.29 10.21
C LEU A 96 -5.39 2.99 11.07
N LEU A 97 -5.03 4.23 10.72
CA LEU A 97 -4.00 5.01 11.41
C LEU A 97 -4.55 5.91 12.54
N LYS A 98 -5.87 5.87 12.81
CA LYS A 98 -6.54 6.70 13.82
C LYS A 98 -6.40 8.21 13.58
N LEU A 99 -6.43 8.61 12.30
CA LEU A 99 -6.31 10.00 11.83
C LEU A 99 -7.66 10.58 11.38
N ARG A 100 -8.78 10.09 11.92
CA ARG A 100 -10.14 10.55 11.57
C ARG A 100 -10.37 12.01 11.88
N GLY A 101 -11.32 12.64 11.18
CA GLY A 101 -11.73 14.03 11.37
C GLY A 101 -10.75 15.07 10.82
N ARG A 102 -9.76 14.64 10.04
CA ARG A 102 -8.82 15.55 9.37
C ARG A 102 -9.31 15.89 7.96
N LEU A 103 -9.07 17.11 7.56
CA LEU A 103 -9.18 17.53 6.17
C LEU A 103 -8.14 16.79 5.34
N GLY A 104 -8.45 16.46 4.10
CA GLY A 104 -7.59 15.62 3.30
C GLY A 104 -7.52 15.97 1.83
N LEU A 105 -7.21 14.95 1.04
CA LEU A 105 -7.02 15.04 -0.40
C LEU A 105 -8.24 15.62 -1.11
N SER A 106 -9.46 15.17 -0.76
CA SER A 106 -10.70 15.60 -1.41
C SER A 106 -10.93 17.11 -1.31
N GLN A 107 -10.74 17.71 -0.12
CA GLN A 107 -10.91 19.16 0.06
C GLN A 107 -9.87 19.97 -0.71
N TYR A 108 -8.64 19.47 -0.80
CA TYR A 108 -7.61 20.10 -1.61
C TYR A 108 -7.95 20.02 -3.11
N LEU A 109 -8.28 18.84 -3.61
CA LEU A 109 -8.59 18.64 -5.03
C LEU A 109 -9.85 19.42 -5.47
N ALA A 110 -10.85 19.52 -4.59
CA ALA A 110 -12.05 20.33 -4.84
C ALA A 110 -11.82 21.86 -4.78
N GLY A 111 -10.61 22.33 -4.50
CA GLY A 111 -10.30 23.75 -4.40
C GLY A 111 -10.79 24.42 -3.11
N LEU A 112 -11.29 23.64 -2.15
CA LEU A 112 -11.72 24.15 -0.84
C LEU A 112 -10.55 24.52 0.07
N ARG A 113 -9.34 24.08 -0.30
CA ARG A 113 -8.07 24.39 0.34
C ARG A 113 -6.99 24.67 -0.70
N GLU A 114 -6.15 25.65 -0.42
CA GLU A 114 -5.00 25.98 -1.29
C GLU A 114 -3.83 25.02 -1.10
N THR A 115 -3.68 24.47 0.10
CA THR A 115 -2.61 23.54 0.44
C THR A 115 -3.15 22.24 1.01
N PRO A 116 -2.56 21.06 0.66
CA PRO A 116 -2.96 19.79 1.23
C PRO A 116 -2.54 19.69 2.70
N GLN A 117 -3.39 19.13 3.55
CA GLN A 117 -3.08 18.93 4.96
C GLN A 117 -2.35 17.60 5.16
N ILE A 118 -1.03 17.63 5.02
CA ILE A 118 -0.15 16.50 5.25
C ILE A 118 0.22 16.44 6.73
N VAL A 119 0.17 15.24 7.30
CA VAL A 119 0.41 15.00 8.73
C VAL A 119 1.60 14.05 8.90
N GLU A 120 2.57 14.41 9.73
CA GLU A 120 3.59 13.48 10.17
C GLU A 120 2.94 12.40 11.04
N TYR A 121 3.03 11.14 10.59
CA TYR A 121 2.50 9.99 11.31
C TYR A 121 3.57 9.30 12.15
N ARG A 122 4.76 9.16 11.58
CA ARG A 122 5.96 8.59 12.21
C ARG A 122 7.19 9.27 11.61
N GLN A 123 8.34 9.05 12.22
CA GLN A 123 9.60 9.48 11.64
C GLN A 123 9.72 9.00 10.18
N ASN A 124 9.98 9.92 9.28
CA ASN A 124 10.10 9.73 7.83
C ASN A 124 8.81 9.27 7.11
N LEU A 125 7.65 9.25 7.77
CA LEU A 125 6.39 8.90 7.15
C LEU A 125 5.33 9.97 7.41
N ASP A 126 5.00 10.68 6.35
CA ASP A 126 3.89 11.62 6.30
C ASP A 126 2.66 10.97 5.65
N VAL A 127 1.47 11.41 6.02
CA VAL A 127 0.19 10.90 5.51
C VAL A 127 -0.71 12.04 5.05
N LEU A 128 -1.25 11.90 3.86
CA LEU A 128 -2.35 12.71 3.34
C LEU A 128 -3.60 11.82 3.28
N VAL A 129 -4.51 12.01 4.24
CA VAL A 129 -5.76 11.25 4.31
C VAL A 129 -6.72 11.65 3.18
N GLY A 130 -7.69 10.78 2.85
CA GLY A 130 -8.68 11.02 1.79
C GLY A 130 -9.58 12.23 2.04
N GLY A 131 -9.84 12.56 3.30
CA GLY A 131 -10.73 13.67 3.69
C GLY A 131 -12.20 13.24 3.71
N GLU A 132 -13.12 14.14 3.39
CA GLU A 132 -14.54 13.84 3.28
C GLU A 132 -14.86 13.23 1.91
N ASN A 133 -15.88 12.36 1.85
CA ASN A 133 -16.29 11.73 0.59
C ASN A 133 -16.92 12.78 -0.36
N PRO A 134 -16.26 13.11 -1.49
CA PRO A 134 -16.80 14.08 -2.43
C PRO A 134 -17.84 13.43 -3.36
N PRO A 135 -18.69 14.21 -4.03
CA PRO A 135 -19.67 13.68 -4.98
C PRO A 135 -19.04 13.09 -6.26
N ASN A 136 -17.84 13.52 -6.61
CA ASN A 136 -17.16 13.18 -7.87
C ASN A 136 -15.68 12.77 -7.66
N PRO A 137 -15.39 11.67 -6.93
CA PRO A 137 -14.02 11.27 -6.60
C PRO A 137 -13.14 11.05 -7.83
N SER A 138 -13.68 10.39 -8.87
CA SER A 138 -12.94 10.06 -10.09
C SER A 138 -12.46 11.32 -10.83
N GLU A 139 -13.34 12.31 -10.99
CA GLU A 139 -12.99 13.59 -11.65
C GLU A 139 -11.89 14.33 -10.88
N LEU A 140 -11.95 14.29 -9.55
CA LEU A 140 -10.95 14.93 -8.71
C LEU A 140 -9.58 14.24 -8.83
N LEU A 141 -9.54 12.90 -8.84
CA LEU A 141 -8.30 12.14 -9.01
C LEU A 141 -7.70 12.31 -10.41
N GLY A 142 -8.50 12.35 -11.45
CA GLY A 142 -8.05 12.56 -12.82
C GLY A 142 -7.82 14.02 -13.19
N GLY A 143 -8.06 14.96 -12.28
CA GLY A 143 -7.96 16.40 -12.52
C GLY A 143 -6.54 16.96 -12.48
N GLU A 144 -6.34 18.14 -13.10
CA GLU A 144 -5.03 18.81 -13.16
C GLU A 144 -4.43 19.10 -11.76
N ARG A 145 -5.27 19.39 -10.76
CA ARG A 145 -4.80 19.62 -9.38
C ARG A 145 -4.11 18.39 -8.75
N MET A 146 -4.51 17.17 -9.12
CA MET A 146 -3.84 15.95 -8.65
C MET A 146 -2.45 15.80 -9.29
N LYS A 147 -2.33 16.11 -10.56
CA LYS A 147 -1.07 16.10 -11.30
C LYS A 147 -0.08 17.13 -10.76
N GLU A 148 -0.55 18.38 -10.56
CA GLU A 148 0.25 19.45 -9.93
C GLU A 148 0.71 19.06 -8.52
N LEU A 149 -0.18 18.44 -7.73
CA LEU A 149 0.12 17.93 -6.40
C LEU A 149 1.27 16.91 -6.45
N LEU A 150 1.14 15.87 -7.27
CA LEU A 150 2.17 14.82 -7.39
C LEU A 150 3.50 15.41 -7.89
N THR A 151 3.48 16.30 -8.88
CA THR A 151 4.66 17.00 -9.37
C THR A 151 5.38 17.75 -8.25
N THR A 152 4.63 18.50 -7.43
CA THR A 152 5.18 19.24 -6.29
C THR A 152 5.74 18.31 -5.23
N LEU A 153 5.02 17.24 -4.90
CA LEU A 153 5.39 16.30 -3.85
C LEU A 153 6.62 15.45 -4.20
N ARG A 154 6.83 15.12 -5.47
CA ARG A 154 8.04 14.41 -5.95
C ARG A 154 9.34 15.14 -5.60
N SER A 155 9.33 16.46 -5.42
CA SER A 155 10.50 17.21 -4.99
C SER A 155 10.81 17.09 -3.50
N ARG A 156 9.85 16.68 -2.67
CA ARG A 156 9.87 16.70 -1.21
C ARG A 156 10.06 15.33 -0.57
N TYR A 157 9.75 14.25 -1.30
CA TYR A 157 9.78 12.87 -0.81
C TYR A 157 10.72 12.00 -1.65
N ASP A 158 11.16 10.89 -1.06
CA ASP A 158 11.94 9.85 -1.74
C ASP A 158 11.04 8.79 -2.38
N CYS A 159 9.81 8.65 -1.89
CA CYS A 159 8.81 7.71 -2.40
C CYS A 159 7.41 8.18 -2.02
N ILE A 160 6.45 7.98 -2.92
CA ILE A 160 5.02 8.22 -2.67
C ILE A 160 4.29 6.90 -2.88
N ILE A 161 3.44 6.53 -1.91
CA ILE A 161 2.52 5.39 -2.01
C ILE A 161 1.10 5.95 -2.05
N ILE A 162 0.31 5.52 -3.04
CA ILE A 162 -1.08 5.93 -3.17
C ILE A 162 -1.97 4.70 -2.97
N ASP A 163 -2.80 4.70 -1.93
CA ASP A 163 -3.85 3.70 -1.74
C ASP A 163 -5.06 4.04 -2.60
N LEU A 164 -5.45 3.17 -3.52
CA LEU A 164 -6.54 3.41 -4.47
C LEU A 164 -7.69 2.43 -4.27
N PRO A 165 -8.91 2.78 -4.67
CA PRO A 165 -10.02 1.84 -4.67
C PRO A 165 -9.77 0.68 -5.65
N PRO A 166 -10.55 -0.43 -5.53
CA PRO A 166 -10.41 -1.59 -6.41
C PRO A 166 -10.66 -1.22 -7.87
N VAL A 167 -9.68 -1.48 -8.75
CA VAL A 167 -9.76 -1.16 -10.18
C VAL A 167 -10.84 -1.96 -10.92
N GLY A 168 -11.21 -3.13 -10.42
CA GLY A 168 -12.30 -3.93 -10.98
C GLY A 168 -13.71 -3.43 -10.63
N ILE A 169 -13.83 -2.43 -9.75
CA ILE A 169 -15.12 -1.87 -9.31
C ILE A 169 -15.31 -0.44 -9.81
N VAL A 170 -14.26 0.40 -9.75
CA VAL A 170 -14.30 1.81 -10.13
C VAL A 170 -13.07 2.19 -10.96
N THR A 171 -13.23 3.21 -11.79
CA THR A 171 -12.19 3.66 -12.73
C THR A 171 -11.14 4.57 -12.10
N ASP A 172 -11.30 4.93 -10.84
CA ASP A 172 -10.45 5.90 -10.13
C ASP A 172 -8.95 5.58 -10.30
N ALA A 173 -8.57 4.30 -10.17
CA ALA A 173 -7.19 3.88 -10.32
C ALA A 173 -6.65 4.11 -11.74
N LEU A 174 -7.49 3.94 -12.78
CA LEU A 174 -7.07 4.08 -14.17
C LEU A 174 -6.67 5.53 -14.53
N LEU A 175 -7.29 6.51 -13.87
CA LEU A 175 -7.08 7.93 -14.15
C LEU A 175 -5.70 8.44 -13.74
N LEU A 176 -4.96 7.67 -12.94
CA LEU A 176 -3.61 8.00 -12.50
C LEU A 176 -2.51 7.28 -13.29
N SER A 177 -2.86 6.54 -14.37
CA SER A 177 -1.89 5.70 -15.11
C SER A 177 -0.64 6.43 -15.57
N HIS A 178 -0.77 7.68 -16.02
CA HIS A 178 0.35 8.49 -16.48
C HIS A 178 1.06 9.30 -15.37
N GLU A 179 0.49 9.31 -14.16
CA GLU A 179 1.02 10.08 -13.03
C GLU A 179 1.77 9.22 -12.01
N VAL A 180 1.66 7.90 -12.13
CA VAL A 180 2.34 6.96 -11.25
C VAL A 180 3.45 6.21 -11.98
N THR A 181 4.48 5.81 -11.23
CA THR A 181 5.60 5.02 -11.77
C THR A 181 5.15 3.60 -12.08
N ALA A 182 4.36 2.99 -11.19
CA ALA A 182 3.83 1.65 -11.41
C ALA A 182 2.70 1.28 -10.44
N TYR A 183 1.92 0.27 -10.82
CA TYR A 183 0.85 -0.31 -10.01
C TYR A 183 1.30 -1.58 -9.31
N LEU A 184 0.86 -1.72 -8.05
CA LEU A 184 0.89 -2.98 -7.30
C LEU A 184 -0.54 -3.53 -7.25
N LEU A 185 -0.73 -4.75 -7.73
CA LEU A 185 -2.01 -5.43 -7.62
C LEU A 185 -1.99 -6.35 -6.39
N VAL A 186 -2.88 -6.10 -5.44
CA VAL A 186 -3.02 -6.93 -4.24
C VAL A 186 -4.05 -8.02 -4.50
N VAL A 187 -3.65 -9.26 -4.24
CA VAL A 187 -4.47 -10.48 -4.40
C VAL A 187 -4.54 -11.18 -3.05
N ARG A 188 -5.71 -11.56 -2.60
CA ARG A 188 -5.89 -12.21 -1.30
C ARG A 188 -6.13 -13.70 -1.41
N ALA A 189 -5.29 -14.49 -0.75
CA ALA A 189 -5.41 -15.94 -0.71
C ALA A 189 -6.76 -16.38 -0.14
N GLY A 190 -7.46 -17.29 -0.87
CA GLY A 190 -8.75 -17.83 -0.47
C GLY A 190 -9.95 -16.88 -0.62
N VAL A 191 -9.73 -15.66 -1.14
CA VAL A 191 -10.77 -14.64 -1.36
C VAL A 191 -10.82 -14.20 -2.82
N SER A 192 -9.68 -13.84 -3.39
CA SER A 192 -9.59 -13.35 -4.77
C SER A 192 -9.94 -14.44 -5.80
N HIS A 193 -10.58 -14.03 -6.88
CA HIS A 193 -10.96 -14.88 -8.01
C HIS A 193 -10.12 -14.59 -9.24
N MET A 194 -9.48 -15.61 -9.79
CA MET A 194 -8.57 -15.50 -10.94
C MET A 194 -9.18 -14.73 -12.14
N SER A 195 -10.48 -14.90 -12.39
CA SER A 195 -11.15 -14.20 -13.49
C SER A 195 -11.23 -12.69 -13.28
N ARG A 196 -11.45 -12.24 -12.03
CA ARG A 196 -11.48 -10.82 -11.68
C ARG A 196 -10.09 -10.20 -11.69
N GLU A 197 -9.09 -10.96 -11.23
CA GLU A 197 -7.68 -10.53 -11.28
C GLU A 197 -7.22 -10.30 -12.72
N LYS A 198 -7.53 -11.25 -13.63
CA LYS A 198 -7.23 -11.10 -15.06
C LYS A 198 -7.93 -9.88 -15.66
N ALA A 199 -9.21 -9.67 -15.32
CA ALA A 199 -9.94 -8.48 -15.78
C ALA A 199 -9.30 -7.18 -15.26
N ALA A 200 -8.87 -7.14 -13.99
CA ALA A 200 -8.19 -5.99 -13.41
C ALA A 200 -6.86 -5.68 -14.11
N VAL A 201 -6.06 -6.70 -14.41
CA VAL A 201 -4.83 -6.56 -15.21
C VAL A 201 -5.15 -5.99 -16.59
N THR A 202 -6.13 -6.56 -17.29
CA THR A 202 -6.54 -6.08 -18.63
C THR A 202 -6.99 -4.61 -18.60
N LEU A 203 -7.73 -4.19 -17.56
CA LEU A 203 -8.11 -2.78 -17.41
C LEU A 203 -6.92 -1.84 -17.26
N LEU A 204 -5.91 -2.24 -16.49
CA LEU A 204 -4.68 -1.46 -16.32
C LEU A 204 -3.86 -1.42 -17.62
N GLU A 205 -3.75 -2.55 -18.33
CA GLU A 205 -3.07 -2.64 -19.63
C GLU A 205 -3.72 -1.76 -20.69
N GLN A 206 -5.05 -1.60 -20.69
CA GLN A 206 -5.79 -0.75 -21.62
C GLN A 206 -5.45 0.76 -21.52
N VAL A 207 -4.90 1.18 -20.39
CA VAL A 207 -4.45 2.56 -20.14
C VAL A 207 -2.93 2.67 -20.09
N ASP A 208 -2.21 1.70 -20.68
CA ASP A 208 -0.75 1.63 -20.72
C ASP A 208 -0.10 1.76 -19.33
N ALA A 209 -0.77 1.24 -18.28
CA ALA A 209 -0.26 1.32 -16.92
C ALA A 209 0.86 0.30 -16.68
N ASP A 210 1.99 0.75 -16.15
CA ASP A 210 3.06 -0.13 -15.71
C ASP A 210 2.63 -0.89 -14.45
N ILE A 211 2.59 -2.23 -14.53
CA ILE A 211 2.29 -3.11 -13.40
C ILE A 211 3.61 -3.70 -12.89
N CYS A 212 4.12 -3.20 -11.76
CA CYS A 212 5.37 -3.71 -11.19
C CYS A 212 5.24 -5.12 -10.59
N GLY A 213 4.02 -5.57 -10.33
CA GLY A 213 3.77 -6.96 -9.96
C GLY A 213 2.59 -7.16 -9.03
N ILE A 214 2.44 -8.43 -8.62
CA ILE A 214 1.37 -8.90 -7.76
C ILE A 214 1.91 -9.15 -6.34
N LEU A 215 1.15 -8.74 -5.35
CA LEU A 215 1.37 -8.96 -3.94
C LEU A 215 0.32 -9.93 -3.40
N PHE A 216 0.75 -11.13 -2.98
CA PHE A 216 -0.12 -12.12 -2.38
C PHE A 216 -0.28 -11.86 -0.89
N ASN A 217 -1.51 -11.55 -0.48
CA ASN A 217 -1.87 -11.22 0.90
C ASN A 217 -2.60 -12.37 1.60
N GLY A 218 -2.28 -12.61 2.86
CA GLY A 218 -3.02 -13.54 3.72
C GLY A 218 -2.75 -15.01 3.44
N LEU A 219 -1.53 -15.37 3.01
CA LEU A 219 -1.16 -16.76 2.77
C LEU A 219 -1.17 -17.56 4.08
N PRO A 220 -1.82 -18.75 4.09
CA PRO A 220 -1.84 -19.59 5.28
C PRO A 220 -0.42 -20.03 5.67
N PRO A 221 -0.11 -20.13 6.98
CA PRO A 221 1.24 -20.43 7.47
C PRO A 221 1.84 -21.75 6.99
N LYS A 222 0.98 -22.66 6.51
CA LYS A 222 1.37 -23.99 6.01
C LYS A 222 1.41 -24.11 4.49
N SER A 223 1.22 -23.03 3.74
CA SER A 223 1.35 -23.08 2.29
C SER A 223 2.82 -23.28 1.93
N LYS A 224 3.11 -24.17 0.96
CA LYS A 224 4.48 -24.41 0.47
C LYS A 224 5.13 -23.15 -0.10
N ASP A 225 4.30 -22.16 -0.45
CA ASP A 225 4.69 -20.88 -1.06
C ASP A 225 4.97 -19.79 -0.01
N CYS A 226 4.48 -19.96 1.22
CA CYS A 226 4.70 -18.99 2.28
C CYS A 226 5.97 -19.35 3.05
N ASN A 227 7.03 -18.60 2.91
CA ASN A 227 8.19 -18.40 3.82
C ASN A 227 8.58 -19.54 4.78
N TYR A 228 8.21 -20.81 4.46
CA TYR A 228 8.62 -21.97 5.24
C TYR A 228 10.16 -22.01 5.40
N ARG A 229 10.90 -21.65 4.33
CA ARG A 229 12.35 -21.54 4.36
C ARG A 229 12.85 -20.44 5.29
N LEU A 230 12.16 -19.28 5.34
CA LEU A 230 12.53 -18.19 6.24
C LEU A 230 12.21 -18.51 7.70
N GLN A 231 11.09 -19.23 7.96
CA GLN A 231 10.78 -19.69 9.32
C GLN A 231 11.77 -20.76 9.79
N GLN A 232 12.15 -21.73 8.94
CA GLN A 232 13.19 -22.70 9.25
C GLN A 232 14.54 -22.02 9.50
N TYR A 233 14.99 -21.16 8.59
CA TYR A 233 16.23 -20.40 8.73
C TYR A 233 16.25 -19.61 10.04
N TRP A 234 15.14 -18.97 10.42
CA TRP A 234 15.04 -18.21 11.65
C TRP A 234 15.02 -19.08 12.92
N GLN A 235 14.37 -20.22 12.87
CA GLN A 235 14.44 -21.20 13.97
C GLN A 235 15.87 -21.75 14.15
N GLU A 236 16.53 -22.10 13.06
CA GLU A 236 17.92 -22.53 13.07
C GLU A 236 18.87 -21.43 13.59
N TYR A 237 18.67 -20.18 13.13
CA TYR A 237 19.44 -19.03 13.58
C TYR A 237 19.26 -18.76 15.09
N LYS A 238 18.04 -18.83 15.62
CA LYS A 238 17.77 -18.70 17.06
C LYS A 238 18.42 -19.82 17.89
N GLN A 239 18.33 -21.04 17.41
CA GLN A 239 18.98 -22.19 18.07
C GLN A 239 20.51 -22.05 18.12
N GLN A 240 21.11 -21.52 17.05
CA GLN A 240 22.57 -21.30 16.98
C GLN A 240 23.05 -20.12 17.85
N ASN A 241 22.23 -19.13 18.09
CA ASN A 241 22.59 -17.91 18.82
C ASN A 241 22.05 -17.86 20.27
N GLY A 242 21.46 -18.94 20.78
CA GLY A 242 21.07 -19.06 22.20
C GLY A 242 19.91 -18.19 22.63
N GLU A 243 19.11 -17.63 21.70
CA GLU A 243 17.87 -16.92 22.03
C GLU A 243 16.76 -17.93 22.33
N ALA A 244 16.25 -17.93 23.56
CA ALA A 244 15.18 -18.82 24.01
C ALA A 244 13.91 -18.65 23.15
N VAL A 245 13.27 -19.80 22.89
CA VAL A 245 11.99 -19.92 22.14
C VAL A 245 10.84 -19.29 22.93
#